data_ce4bd8f25ee0b473402012669051a95a
#
_entry.id   ce4bd8f25ee0b473402012669051a95a
#
_cell.length_a   1.000
_cell.length_b   1.000
_cell.length_c   1.000
_cell.angle_alpha   90.00
_cell.angle_beta   90.00
_cell.angle_gamma   90.00
#
_symmetry.space_group_name_H-M   'P 1'
#
loop_
_entity.id
_entity.type
_entity.pdbx_description
1 polymer ?
#
loop_
_entity_poly.entity_id
_entity_poly.type
_entity_poly.pdbx_seq_one_letter_code
_entity_poly.pdbx_strand_id
1 'polypeptide(L)'
;MRGVLTSVLSLITKTTRHVGVATDHVIESFRNGLWRGYKTGDGIEPDLRAQFPLLEEALAAMGVAVWPMVEFEADDALASAAAKAAADPRVERVVICTPDKDLAQCVHGTRVVQLNRRTRVTLDEQGVMAKFGVHPESIPDYLALVGDAGGQRTS
;
A
#
# COMPACT_ATOMS: atom_id res chain seq x y z
N MET A 1 8.47 6.64 13.87
CA MET A 1 9.30 7.21 12.79
C MET A 1 10.55 6.38 12.46
N ARG A 2 11.53 6.17 13.36
CA ARG A 2 12.81 5.44 13.08
C ARG A 2 12.62 4.09 12.38
N GLY A 3 11.70 3.25 12.84
CA GLY A 3 11.44 1.94 12.25
C GLY A 3 10.99 1.99 10.79
N VAL A 4 10.17 2.98 10.42
CA VAL A 4 9.71 3.17 9.05
C VAL A 4 10.86 3.61 8.16
N LEU A 5 11.65 4.60 8.59
CA LEU A 5 12.83 5.07 7.83
C LEU A 5 13.83 3.95 7.60
N THR A 6 14.18 3.17 8.63
CA THR A 6 15.06 2.00 8.50
C THR A 6 14.48 0.97 7.53
N SER A 7 13.16 0.75 7.60
CA SER A 7 12.44 -0.14 6.71
C SER A 7 12.54 0.33 5.25
N VAL A 8 12.28 1.61 4.98
CA VAL A 8 12.38 2.17 3.62
C VAL A 8 13.82 2.16 3.13
N LEU A 9 14.77 2.55 3.98
CA LEU A 9 16.20 2.52 3.65
C LEU A 9 16.66 1.14 3.19
N SER A 10 16.14 0.07 3.80
CA SER A 10 16.46 -1.31 3.41
C SER A 10 15.91 -1.71 2.04
N LEU A 11 14.97 -0.94 1.45
CA LEU A 11 14.51 -1.14 0.07
C LEU A 11 15.45 -0.50 -0.95
N ILE A 12 16.23 0.50 -0.54
CA ILE A 12 17.19 1.18 -1.40
C ILE A 12 18.42 0.29 -1.55
N THR A 13 18.40 -0.58 -2.54
CA THR A 13 19.46 -1.55 -2.84
C THR A 13 20.11 -1.25 -4.19
N LYS A 14 21.18 -1.98 -4.52
CA LYS A 14 21.83 -1.86 -5.84
C LYS A 14 20.90 -2.26 -7.01
N THR A 15 19.90 -3.08 -6.74
CA THR A 15 18.95 -3.58 -7.75
C THR A 15 17.67 -2.75 -7.82
N THR A 16 17.32 -2.04 -6.74
CA THR A 16 16.15 -1.16 -6.72
C THR A 16 16.50 0.19 -7.34
N ARG A 17 15.85 0.55 -8.42
CA ARG A 17 16.13 1.80 -9.13
C ARG A 17 15.25 2.96 -8.67
N HIS A 18 14.01 2.67 -8.27
CA HIS A 18 13.04 3.67 -7.86
C HIS A 18 12.30 3.18 -6.62
N VAL A 19 12.13 4.06 -5.65
CA VAL A 19 11.34 3.82 -4.44
C VAL A 19 10.35 4.95 -4.29
N GLY A 20 9.06 4.60 -4.12
CA GLY A 20 8.01 5.54 -3.78
C GLY A 20 7.31 5.08 -2.50
N VAL A 21 6.87 6.03 -1.71
CA VAL A 21 6.13 5.80 -0.46
C VAL A 21 4.86 6.65 -0.49
N ALA A 22 3.72 6.00 -0.30
CA ALA A 22 2.44 6.66 -0.08
C ALA A 22 2.13 6.68 1.42
N THR A 23 1.56 7.77 1.88
CA THR A 23 1.13 7.97 3.27
C THR A 23 -0.30 8.50 3.30
N ASP A 24 -1.09 8.07 4.27
CA ASP A 24 -2.36 8.72 4.60
C ASP A 24 -2.04 10.00 5.40
N HIS A 25 -1.65 11.07 4.71
CA HIS A 25 -1.36 12.36 5.33
C HIS A 25 -2.59 12.90 6.06
N VAL A 26 -3.75 12.77 5.43
CA VAL A 26 -5.06 12.89 6.05
C VAL A 26 -5.65 11.49 6.16
N ILE A 27 -6.16 11.14 7.35
CA ILE A 27 -6.65 9.77 7.62
C ILE A 27 -7.99 9.53 6.93
N GLU A 28 -8.86 10.54 6.96
CA GLU A 28 -10.13 10.54 6.26
C GLU A 28 -9.89 10.64 4.75
N SER A 29 -10.71 9.97 3.97
CA SER A 29 -10.65 10.01 2.51
C SER A 29 -12.02 10.36 1.92
N PHE A 30 -12.11 10.49 0.60
CA PHE A 30 -13.40 10.68 -0.09
C PHE A 30 -14.43 9.60 0.25
N ARG A 31 -13.97 8.40 0.66
CA ARG A 31 -14.83 7.30 1.09
C ARG A 31 -15.63 7.62 2.34
N ASN A 32 -15.16 8.54 3.17
CA ASN A 32 -15.91 9.03 4.34
C ASN A 32 -17.18 9.81 3.94
N GLY A 33 -17.17 10.42 2.75
CA GLY A 33 -18.36 11.02 2.15
C GLY A 33 -19.40 10.00 1.67
N LEU A 34 -18.96 8.80 1.30
CA LEU A 34 -19.81 7.70 0.87
C LEU A 34 -20.35 6.89 2.05
N TRP A 35 -19.52 6.70 3.09
CA TRP A 35 -19.86 5.93 4.27
C TRP A 35 -19.39 6.63 5.52
N ARG A 36 -20.32 7.12 6.35
CA ARG A 36 -20.01 7.76 7.64
C ARG A 36 -19.36 6.74 8.58
N GLY A 37 -18.17 7.08 9.13
CA GLY A 37 -17.41 6.20 9.99
C GLY A 37 -16.57 5.15 9.25
N TYR A 38 -16.35 5.33 7.95
CA TYR A 38 -15.46 4.47 7.17
C TYR A 38 -14.06 4.38 7.80
N LYS A 39 -13.44 5.53 8.04
CA LYS A 39 -12.10 5.64 8.61
C LYS A 39 -11.99 6.97 9.32
N THR A 40 -11.57 6.97 10.57
CA THR A 40 -11.37 8.22 11.32
C THR A 40 -9.99 8.24 11.95
N GLY A 41 -9.48 9.43 12.18
CA GLY A 41 -8.25 9.63 12.96
C GLY A 41 -8.44 9.50 14.47
N ASP A 42 -9.67 9.13 14.91
CA ASP A 42 -10.00 9.00 16.33
C ASP A 42 -9.17 7.86 16.96
N GLY A 43 -8.59 8.15 18.11
CA GLY A 43 -7.77 7.19 18.85
C GLY A 43 -6.31 7.11 18.41
N ILE A 44 -5.87 7.90 17.43
CA ILE A 44 -4.45 8.05 17.14
C ILE A 44 -3.82 8.96 18.18
N GLU A 45 -2.81 8.43 18.87
CA GLU A 45 -2.01 9.22 19.82
C GLU A 45 -1.47 10.49 19.15
N PRO A 46 -1.62 11.69 19.78
CA PRO A 46 -1.17 12.96 19.21
C PRO A 46 0.31 12.94 18.80
N ASP A 47 1.16 12.33 19.62
CA ASP A 47 2.60 12.19 19.35
C ASP A 47 2.89 11.34 18.10
N LEU A 48 2.05 10.35 17.82
CA LEU A 48 2.16 9.55 16.62
C LEU A 48 1.72 10.35 15.40
N ARG A 49 0.60 11.07 15.50
CA ARG A 49 0.08 11.93 14.42
C ARG A 49 1.07 13.04 14.05
N ALA A 50 1.71 13.65 15.05
CA ALA A 50 2.74 14.69 14.82
C ALA A 50 3.98 14.18 14.09
N GLN A 51 4.19 12.85 14.04
CA GLN A 51 5.32 12.25 13.32
C GLN A 51 5.07 12.09 11.82
N PHE A 52 3.83 12.18 11.33
CA PHE A 52 3.52 11.94 9.91
C PHE A 52 4.19 12.96 8.99
N PRO A 53 4.04 14.28 9.20
CA PRO A 53 4.73 15.27 8.38
C PRO A 53 6.25 15.13 8.44
N LEU A 54 6.80 14.90 9.63
CA LEU A 54 8.24 14.71 9.82
C LEU A 54 8.77 13.46 9.10
N LEU A 55 7.97 12.40 9.04
CA LEU A 55 8.31 11.20 8.30
C LEU A 55 8.38 11.48 6.79
N GLU A 56 7.40 12.20 6.27
CA GLU A 56 7.31 12.57 4.85
C GLU A 56 8.50 13.46 4.45
N GLU A 57 8.83 14.47 5.25
CA GLU A 57 10.01 15.31 5.05
C GLU A 57 11.31 14.49 5.07
N ALA A 58 11.46 13.58 6.03
CA ALA A 58 12.63 12.74 6.13
C ALA A 58 12.78 11.79 4.93
N LEU A 59 11.68 11.21 4.44
CA LEU A 59 11.66 10.36 3.25
C LEU A 59 12.04 11.17 2.00
N ALA A 60 11.49 12.37 1.84
CA ALA A 60 11.83 13.26 0.75
C ALA A 60 13.33 13.66 0.79
N ALA A 61 13.86 13.96 1.97
CA ALA A 61 15.29 14.25 2.17
C ALA A 61 16.19 13.04 1.84
N MET A 62 15.70 11.82 1.94
CA MET A 62 16.38 10.60 1.51
C MET A 62 16.35 10.39 -0.01
N GLY A 63 15.70 11.26 -0.77
CA GLY A 63 15.53 11.12 -2.23
C GLY A 63 14.44 10.13 -2.64
N VAL A 64 13.55 9.76 -1.73
CA VAL A 64 12.39 8.90 -2.01
C VAL A 64 11.25 9.75 -2.56
N ALA A 65 10.55 9.26 -3.60
CA ALA A 65 9.30 9.87 -4.04
C ALA A 65 8.23 9.65 -2.95
N VAL A 66 7.65 10.73 -2.45
CA VAL A 66 6.63 10.67 -1.39
C VAL A 66 5.31 11.19 -1.93
N TRP A 67 4.25 10.45 -1.67
CA TRP A 67 2.87 10.80 -2.03
C TRP A 67 2.02 10.96 -0.77
N PRO A 68 2.00 12.17 -0.15
CA PRO A 68 1.12 12.47 0.98
C PRO A 68 -0.32 12.57 0.47
N MET A 69 -1.15 11.61 0.81
CA MET A 69 -2.52 11.55 0.32
C MET A 69 -3.45 12.37 1.22
N VAL A 70 -4.30 13.18 0.60
CA VAL A 70 -5.24 14.07 1.29
C VAL A 70 -6.68 13.68 1.00
N GLU A 71 -7.04 13.53 -0.27
CA GLU A 71 -8.40 13.17 -0.72
C GLU A 71 -8.55 11.66 -0.91
N PHE A 72 -7.50 11.02 -1.45
CA PHE A 72 -7.42 9.58 -1.67
C PHE A 72 -6.58 8.92 -0.57
N GLU A 73 -6.55 7.59 -0.55
CA GLU A 73 -5.77 6.82 0.41
C GLU A 73 -4.40 6.41 -0.17
N ALA A 74 -3.49 6.01 0.71
CA ALA A 74 -2.18 5.51 0.32
C ALA A 74 -2.28 4.32 -0.66
N ASP A 75 -3.27 3.46 -0.49
CA ASP A 75 -3.51 2.31 -1.35
C ASP A 75 -3.92 2.73 -2.77
N ASP A 76 -4.71 3.81 -2.93
CA ASP A 76 -5.05 4.36 -4.24
C ASP A 76 -3.80 4.87 -4.98
N ALA A 77 -2.89 5.51 -4.24
CA ALA A 77 -1.61 5.96 -4.79
C ALA A 77 -0.72 4.78 -5.20
N LEU A 78 -0.63 3.74 -4.36
CA LEU A 78 0.16 2.54 -4.65
C LEU A 78 -0.37 1.82 -5.89
N ALA A 79 -1.69 1.63 -6.00
CA ALA A 79 -2.33 1.02 -7.16
C ALA A 79 -2.06 1.81 -8.44
N SER A 80 -2.28 3.13 -8.39
CA SER A 80 -2.06 4.03 -9.53
C SER A 80 -0.60 4.07 -9.97
N ALA A 81 0.33 4.16 -9.02
CA ALA A 81 1.76 4.14 -9.30
C ALA A 81 2.21 2.80 -9.89
N ALA A 82 1.70 1.69 -9.38
CA ALA A 82 2.00 0.36 -9.89
C ALA A 82 1.51 0.19 -11.33
N ALA A 83 0.28 0.60 -11.63
CA ALA A 83 -0.27 0.55 -12.99
C ALA A 83 0.54 1.41 -13.96
N LYS A 84 0.88 2.64 -13.55
CA LYS A 84 1.68 3.56 -14.37
C LYS A 84 3.10 3.03 -14.63
N ALA A 85 3.74 2.49 -13.59
CA ALA A 85 5.07 1.91 -13.72
C ALA A 85 5.06 0.64 -14.58
N ALA A 86 4.05 -0.21 -14.45
CA ALA A 86 3.92 -1.43 -15.26
C ALA A 86 3.70 -1.13 -16.74
N ALA A 87 3.10 0.00 -17.09
CA ALA A 87 2.92 0.45 -18.47
C ALA A 87 4.22 0.95 -19.13
N ASP A 88 5.24 1.30 -18.34
CA ASP A 88 6.53 1.77 -18.87
C ASP A 88 7.42 0.57 -19.26
N PRO A 89 7.83 0.42 -20.54
CA PRO A 89 8.65 -0.70 -20.99
C PRO A 89 10.05 -0.72 -20.36
N ARG A 90 10.51 0.38 -19.79
CA ARG A 90 11.80 0.49 -19.11
C ARG A 90 11.77 -0.11 -17.70
N VAL A 91 10.57 -0.29 -17.13
CA VAL A 91 10.39 -0.89 -15.81
C VAL A 91 10.29 -2.40 -15.97
N GLU A 92 11.25 -3.11 -15.44
CA GLU A 92 11.31 -4.57 -15.50
C GLU A 92 10.30 -5.22 -14.56
N ARG A 93 10.20 -4.69 -13.32
CA ARG A 93 9.35 -5.25 -12.29
C ARG A 93 8.88 -4.17 -11.30
N VAL A 94 7.64 -4.30 -10.87
CA VAL A 94 7.02 -3.47 -9.83
C VAL A 94 6.76 -4.34 -8.60
N VAL A 95 7.17 -3.86 -7.42
CA VAL A 95 6.94 -4.54 -6.15
C VAL A 95 6.12 -3.64 -5.24
N ILE A 96 4.89 -4.02 -4.97
CA ILE A 96 4.00 -3.32 -4.03
C ILE A 96 4.26 -3.88 -2.63
N CYS A 97 4.87 -3.08 -1.77
CA CYS A 97 5.26 -3.49 -0.42
C CYS A 97 4.14 -3.19 0.59
N THR A 98 3.14 -4.05 0.66
CA THR A 98 2.03 -3.95 1.61
C THR A 98 1.54 -5.33 2.04
N PRO A 99 1.07 -5.50 3.29
CA PRO A 99 0.37 -6.72 3.70
C PRO A 99 -1.10 -6.71 3.30
N ASP A 100 -1.64 -5.56 2.82
CA ASP A 100 -3.05 -5.38 2.54
C ASP A 100 -3.49 -6.25 1.36
N LYS A 101 -4.52 -7.08 1.59
CA LYS A 101 -5.04 -8.02 0.61
C LYS A 101 -5.75 -7.34 -0.55
N ASP A 102 -6.24 -6.11 -0.35
CA ASP A 102 -6.95 -5.35 -1.38
C ASP A 102 -6.01 -5.05 -2.56
N LEU A 103 -4.72 -4.80 -2.29
CA LEU A 103 -3.74 -4.56 -3.33
C LEU A 103 -3.29 -5.82 -4.09
N ALA A 104 -3.76 -7.01 -3.71
CA ALA A 104 -3.56 -8.21 -4.52
C ALA A 104 -4.26 -8.09 -5.89
N GLN A 105 -5.28 -7.24 -6.03
CA GLN A 105 -5.91 -6.92 -7.31
C GLN A 105 -4.96 -6.29 -8.33
N CYS A 106 -3.89 -5.66 -7.86
CA CYS A 106 -2.90 -5.00 -8.72
C CYS A 106 -1.84 -5.95 -9.27
N VAL A 107 -1.80 -7.19 -8.78
CA VAL A 107 -0.81 -8.19 -9.21
C VAL A 107 -1.07 -8.57 -10.66
N HIS A 108 0.01 -8.65 -11.46
CA HIS A 108 -0.09 -9.04 -12.87
C HIS A 108 1.11 -9.89 -13.29
N GLY A 109 0.87 -11.16 -13.56
CA GLY A 109 1.90 -12.13 -13.87
C GLY A 109 3.02 -12.14 -12.83
N THR A 110 4.25 -12.03 -13.30
CA THR A 110 5.45 -11.84 -12.45
C THR A 110 5.97 -10.40 -12.51
N ARG A 111 5.31 -9.53 -13.30
CA ARG A 111 5.74 -8.15 -13.53
C ARG A 111 5.32 -7.20 -12.43
N VAL A 112 4.10 -7.33 -11.93
CA VAL A 112 3.61 -6.60 -10.75
C VAL A 112 3.34 -7.62 -9.66
N VAL A 113 4.07 -7.53 -8.56
CA VAL A 113 3.96 -8.47 -7.45
C VAL A 113 3.72 -7.73 -6.14
N GLN A 114 3.07 -8.39 -5.21
CA GLN A 114 2.86 -7.89 -3.85
C GLN A 114 3.86 -8.55 -2.90
N LEU A 115 4.50 -7.76 -2.03
CA LEU A 115 5.43 -8.24 -1.02
C LEU A 115 4.93 -7.88 0.38
N ASN A 116 4.63 -8.89 1.17
CA ASN A 116 4.47 -8.71 2.61
C ASN A 116 5.86 -8.76 3.27
N ARG A 117 6.35 -7.60 3.69
CA ARG A 117 7.70 -7.47 4.26
C ARG A 117 7.85 -8.13 5.62
N ARG A 118 6.78 -8.25 6.40
CA ARG A 118 6.80 -8.90 7.72
C ARG A 118 7.02 -10.40 7.60
N THR A 119 6.28 -11.04 6.67
CA THR A 119 6.37 -12.50 6.43
C THR A 119 7.40 -12.85 5.36
N ARG A 120 7.91 -11.86 4.61
CA ARG A 120 8.80 -12.02 3.44
C ARG A 120 8.18 -12.84 2.32
N VAL A 121 6.86 -12.91 2.26
CA VAL A 121 6.12 -13.62 1.22
C VAL A 121 5.85 -12.66 0.06
N THR A 122 6.25 -13.09 -1.14
CA THR A 122 5.91 -12.40 -2.39
C THR A 122 4.78 -13.16 -3.07
N LEU A 123 3.74 -12.44 -3.46
CA LEU A 123 2.62 -12.96 -4.24
C LEU A 123 2.74 -12.43 -5.67
N ASP A 124 2.94 -13.33 -6.61
CA ASP A 124 2.66 -13.15 -8.03
C ASP A 124 1.24 -13.65 -8.33
N GLU A 125 0.83 -13.67 -9.58
CA GLU A 125 -0.52 -14.11 -9.97
C GLU A 125 -0.83 -15.54 -9.51
N GLN A 126 0.13 -16.45 -9.62
CA GLN A 126 -0.05 -17.81 -9.12
C GLN A 126 -0.18 -17.85 -7.60
N GLY A 127 0.59 -17.02 -6.90
CA GLY A 127 0.50 -16.87 -5.45
C GLY A 127 -0.83 -16.30 -5.00
N VAL A 128 -1.42 -15.35 -5.74
CA VAL A 128 -2.77 -14.83 -5.48
C VAL A 128 -3.81 -15.93 -5.67
N MET A 129 -3.75 -16.65 -6.79
CA MET A 129 -4.62 -17.80 -7.07
C MET A 129 -4.54 -18.86 -5.97
N ALA A 130 -3.32 -19.24 -5.56
CA ALA A 130 -3.12 -20.25 -4.52
C ALA A 130 -3.66 -19.78 -3.16
N LYS A 131 -3.58 -18.48 -2.86
CA LYS A 131 -3.99 -17.93 -1.56
C LYS A 131 -5.49 -17.65 -1.46
N PHE A 132 -6.08 -17.09 -2.51
CA PHE A 132 -7.47 -16.61 -2.49
C PHE A 132 -8.43 -17.48 -3.32
N GLY A 133 -7.90 -18.33 -4.20
CA GLY A 133 -8.72 -19.16 -5.11
C GLY A 133 -9.30 -18.41 -6.29
N VAL A 134 -8.92 -17.14 -6.49
CA VAL A 134 -9.42 -16.28 -7.56
C VAL A 134 -8.27 -15.54 -8.24
N HIS A 135 -8.48 -15.09 -9.47
CA HIS A 135 -7.53 -14.23 -10.17
C HIS A 135 -7.43 -12.84 -9.52
N PRO A 136 -6.30 -12.12 -9.67
CA PRO A 136 -6.12 -10.77 -9.11
C PRO A 136 -7.27 -9.81 -9.43
N GLU A 137 -7.75 -9.79 -10.65
CA GLU A 137 -8.86 -8.94 -11.11
C GLU A 137 -10.19 -9.21 -10.38
N SER A 138 -10.36 -10.42 -9.83
CA SER A 138 -11.56 -10.83 -9.08
C SER A 138 -11.42 -10.60 -7.57
N ILE A 139 -10.31 -10.07 -7.08
CA ILE A 139 -10.12 -9.79 -5.65
C ILE A 139 -11.18 -8.85 -5.09
N PRO A 140 -11.59 -7.75 -5.78
CA PRO A 140 -12.65 -6.88 -5.26
C PRO A 140 -13.96 -7.64 -5.04
N ASP A 141 -14.39 -8.46 -5.99
CA ASP A 141 -15.60 -9.26 -5.89
C ASP A 141 -15.49 -10.32 -4.78
N TYR A 142 -14.34 -10.98 -4.69
CA TYR A 142 -14.05 -11.92 -3.62
C TYR A 142 -14.20 -11.26 -2.24
N LEU A 143 -13.61 -10.07 -2.04
CA LEU A 143 -13.68 -9.36 -0.77
C LEU A 143 -15.10 -8.86 -0.47
N ALA A 144 -15.85 -8.45 -1.48
CA ALA A 144 -17.24 -8.07 -1.32
C ALA A 144 -18.12 -9.24 -0.82
N LEU A 145 -17.80 -10.47 -1.23
CA LEU A 145 -18.54 -11.68 -0.83
C LEU A 145 -18.12 -12.23 0.53
N VAL A 146 -16.81 -12.29 0.80
CA VAL A 146 -16.30 -12.90 2.05
C VAL A 146 -16.14 -11.90 3.20
N GLY A 147 -16.27 -10.60 2.89
CA GLY A 147 -16.04 -9.51 3.83
C GLY A 147 -14.56 -9.23 4.06
N ASP A 148 -14.27 -8.03 4.48
CA ASP A 148 -12.96 -7.66 4.96
C ASP A 148 -12.87 -7.99 6.47
N ALA A 149 -12.13 -9.03 6.83
CA ALA A 149 -11.90 -9.42 8.23
C ALA A 149 -11.17 -8.34 9.06
N GLY A 150 -10.72 -7.24 8.44
CA GLY A 150 -10.17 -6.06 9.10
C GLY A 150 -11.21 -5.16 9.75
N GLY A 151 -12.49 -5.26 9.36
CA GLY A 151 -13.58 -4.38 9.80
C GLY A 151 -14.40 -4.89 10.99
N GLN A 152 -14.20 -6.13 11.45
CA GLN A 152 -14.93 -6.66 12.61
C GLN A 152 -14.06 -6.66 13.87
N ARG A 153 -13.89 -5.49 14.47
CA ARG A 153 -13.82 -5.43 15.94
C ARG A 153 -15.23 -5.18 16.43
N THR A 154 -15.99 -6.23 16.55
CA THR A 154 -17.18 -6.22 17.40
C THR A 154 -16.73 -6.03 18.84
N SER A 155 -17.28 -4.99 19.45
CA SER A 155 -17.34 -4.62 20.88
C SER A 155 -17.26 -5.80 21.86
#